data_4a4370610ce977d3561d674598319191
#
_entry.id   4a4370610ce977d3561d674598319191
#
_cell.length_a   1.000
_cell.length_b   1.000
_cell.length_c   1.000
_cell.angle_alpha   90.00
_cell.angle_beta   90.00
_cell.angle_gamma   90.00
#
_symmetry.space_group_name_H-M   'P 1'
#
loop_
_entity.id
_entity.type
_entity.pdbx_description
1 polymer ?
#
loop_
_entity_poly.entity_id
_entity_poly.type
_entity_poly.pdbx_seq_one_letter_code
_entity_poly.pdbx_strand_id
1 'polypeptide(L)'
;QRQMCIREDLYKASISLFFYILFKRGKQYAFIYLGAYLLQPWIFLYSFAFCMAFFFGSMLSLQIVQMGIKGLVLVFMSLFPHFTCYVITLLLLIKRNFYAQKKEEMLYEQRHSFLFRFSIWFEITFIILGCILESFINPSIMSGILNLWK
;
A
#
# COMPACT_ATOMS: atom_id res chain seq x y z
N GLN A 1 -10.31 24.90 26.89
CA GLN A 1 -11.40 24.63 25.92
C GLN A 1 -10.91 24.70 24.46
N ARG A 2 -10.11 25.72 24.05
CA ARG A 2 -9.59 25.81 22.65
C ARG A 2 -8.73 24.60 22.21
N GLN A 3 -7.86 24.12 23.08
CA GLN A 3 -7.00 22.97 22.76
C GLN A 3 -7.78 21.65 22.62
N MET A 4 -8.88 21.51 23.35
CA MET A 4 -9.74 20.32 23.26
C MET A 4 -10.53 20.30 21.94
N CYS A 5 -11.04 21.44 21.50
CA CYS A 5 -11.73 21.58 20.21
C CYS A 5 -10.82 21.30 19.01
N ILE A 6 -9.57 21.84 19.03
CA ILE A 6 -8.58 21.58 17.97
C ILE A 6 -8.20 20.10 17.90
N ARG A 7 -8.14 19.41 19.04
CA ARG A 7 -7.83 17.98 19.10
C ARG A 7 -8.96 17.11 18.53
N GLU A 8 -10.22 17.48 18.79
CA GLU A 8 -11.39 16.80 18.22
C GLU A 8 -11.49 16.99 16.71
N ASP A 9 -11.22 18.20 16.22
CA ASP A 9 -11.24 18.48 14.77
C ASP A 9 -10.12 17.75 14.03
N LEU A 10 -8.93 17.66 14.61
CA LEU A 10 -7.82 16.87 14.07
C LEU A 10 -8.14 15.37 14.05
N TYR A 11 -8.80 14.85 15.08
CA TYR A 11 -9.19 13.45 15.15
C TYR A 11 -10.27 13.11 14.11
N LYS A 12 -11.29 13.96 13.97
CA LYS A 12 -12.33 13.82 12.94
C LYS A 12 -11.75 13.90 11.52
N ALA A 13 -10.81 14.81 11.28
CA ALA A 13 -10.11 14.91 10.01
C ALA A 13 -9.28 13.65 9.70
N SER A 14 -8.61 13.06 10.70
CA SER A 14 -7.84 11.83 10.55
C SER A 14 -8.72 10.62 10.24
N ILE A 15 -9.90 10.51 10.86
CA ILE A 15 -10.86 9.43 10.57
C ILE A 15 -11.42 9.56 9.15
N SER A 16 -11.81 10.76 8.74
CA SER A 16 -12.29 11.01 7.39
C SER A 16 -11.21 10.68 6.35
N LEU A 17 -9.96 11.06 6.63
CA LEU A 17 -8.80 10.72 5.82
C LEU A 17 -8.59 9.20 5.74
N PHE A 18 -8.72 8.49 6.85
CA PHE A 18 -8.60 7.03 6.90
C PHE A 18 -9.61 6.34 5.96
N PHE A 19 -10.89 6.71 6.05
CA PHE A 19 -11.92 6.14 5.17
C PHE A 19 -11.68 6.46 3.69
N TYR A 20 -11.23 7.67 3.39
CA TYR A 20 -10.86 8.06 2.04
C TYR A 20 -9.71 7.22 1.49
N ILE A 21 -8.63 7.05 2.28
CA ILE A 21 -7.47 6.24 1.92
C ILE A 21 -7.89 4.77 1.75
N LEU A 22 -8.65 4.23 2.70
CA LEU A 22 -9.14 2.85 2.66
C LEU A 22 -9.95 2.57 1.38
N PHE A 23 -10.85 3.48 1.02
CA PHE A 23 -11.65 3.34 -0.21
C PHE A 23 -10.79 3.45 -1.47
N LYS A 24 -9.85 4.37 -1.50
CA LYS A 24 -8.91 4.57 -2.61
C LYS A 24 -8.01 3.34 -2.79
N ARG A 25 -7.41 2.84 -1.71
CA ARG A 25 -6.53 1.65 -1.75
C ARG A 25 -7.32 0.37 -2.01
N GLY A 26 -8.52 0.25 -1.45
CA GLY A 26 -9.44 -0.86 -1.72
C GLY A 26 -9.80 -0.98 -3.20
N LYS A 27 -10.10 0.14 -3.87
CA LYS A 27 -10.32 0.16 -5.33
C LYS A 27 -9.08 -0.26 -6.11
N GLN A 28 -7.91 0.24 -5.74
CA GLN A 28 -6.64 -0.15 -6.40
C GLN A 28 -6.38 -1.65 -6.24
N TYR A 29 -6.58 -2.19 -5.03
CA TYR A 29 -6.40 -3.61 -4.75
C TYR A 29 -7.41 -4.47 -5.53
N ALA A 30 -8.69 -4.06 -5.55
CA ALA A 30 -9.73 -4.74 -6.31
C ALA A 30 -9.42 -4.76 -7.81
N PHE A 31 -8.89 -3.65 -8.35
CA PHE A 31 -8.45 -3.57 -9.75
C PHE A 31 -7.29 -4.53 -10.04
N ILE A 32 -6.29 -4.59 -9.17
CA ILE A 32 -5.15 -5.50 -9.32
C ILE A 32 -5.62 -6.96 -9.24
N TYR A 33 -6.51 -7.27 -8.29
CA TYR A 33 -7.07 -8.60 -8.12
C TYR A 33 -7.88 -9.04 -9.34
N LEU A 34 -8.76 -8.16 -9.83
CA LEU A 34 -9.60 -8.42 -11.01
C LEU A 34 -8.74 -8.54 -12.27
N GLY A 35 -7.75 -7.67 -12.45
CA GLY A 35 -6.83 -7.73 -13.58
C GLY A 35 -5.99 -9.00 -13.59
N ALA A 36 -5.50 -9.43 -12.43
CA ALA A 36 -4.76 -10.69 -12.30
C ALA A 36 -5.63 -11.93 -12.52
N TYR A 37 -6.95 -11.82 -12.32
CA TYR A 37 -7.89 -12.90 -12.55
C TYR A 37 -8.33 -12.99 -14.04
N LEU A 38 -8.57 -11.84 -14.69
CA LEU A 38 -9.09 -11.77 -16.06
C LEU A 38 -7.99 -11.95 -17.13
N LEU A 39 -6.79 -11.48 -16.84
CA LEU A 39 -5.64 -11.55 -17.73
C LEU A 39 -4.68 -12.66 -17.27
N GLN A 40 -3.72 -13.01 -18.13
CA GLN A 40 -2.63 -13.88 -17.65
C GLN A 40 -1.92 -13.22 -16.48
N PRO A 41 -1.97 -13.80 -15.26
CA PRO A 41 -1.55 -13.12 -14.05
C PRO A 41 -0.08 -12.65 -14.08
N TRP A 42 0.78 -13.38 -14.76
CA TRP A 42 2.18 -13.04 -14.93
C TRP A 42 2.37 -11.73 -15.70
N ILE A 43 1.79 -11.62 -16.89
CA ILE A 43 1.95 -10.45 -17.76
C ILE A 43 1.35 -9.23 -17.06
N PHE A 44 0.18 -9.38 -16.45
CA PHE A 44 -0.49 -8.29 -15.75
C PHE A 44 0.31 -7.81 -14.53
N LEU A 45 0.80 -8.70 -13.70
CA LEU A 45 1.54 -8.34 -12.49
C LEU A 45 2.90 -7.71 -12.80
N TYR A 46 3.63 -8.22 -13.81
CA TYR A 46 4.88 -7.61 -14.25
C TYR A 46 4.64 -6.22 -14.86
N SER A 47 3.64 -6.07 -15.71
CA SER A 47 3.27 -4.79 -16.29
C SER A 47 2.87 -3.77 -15.22
N PHE A 48 2.09 -4.21 -14.23
CA PHE A 48 1.72 -3.38 -13.09
C PHE A 48 2.93 -2.97 -12.24
N ALA A 49 3.83 -3.90 -11.92
CA ALA A 49 5.05 -3.61 -11.17
C ALA A 49 5.96 -2.63 -11.92
N PHE A 50 6.08 -2.78 -13.25
CA PHE A 50 6.82 -1.86 -14.09
C PHE A 50 6.23 -0.45 -14.07
N CYS A 51 4.91 -0.31 -14.24
CA CYS A 51 4.23 0.98 -14.14
C CYS A 51 4.43 1.63 -12.77
N MET A 52 4.30 0.86 -11.69
CA MET A 52 4.52 1.37 -10.34
C MET A 52 5.95 1.84 -10.12
N ALA A 53 6.96 1.10 -10.60
CA ALA A 53 8.36 1.49 -10.53
C ALA A 53 8.64 2.78 -11.32
N PHE A 54 8.03 2.91 -12.50
CA PHE A 54 8.15 4.12 -13.32
C PHE A 54 7.56 5.35 -12.63
N PHE A 55 6.34 5.25 -12.09
CA PHE A 55 5.71 6.35 -11.34
C PHE A 55 6.52 6.72 -10.10
N PHE A 56 7.02 5.72 -9.39
CA PHE A 56 7.86 5.94 -8.21
C PHE A 56 9.17 6.65 -8.57
N GLY A 57 9.86 6.20 -9.62
CA GLY A 57 11.08 6.85 -10.13
C GLY A 57 10.83 8.29 -10.57
N SER A 58 9.72 8.55 -11.26
CA SER A 58 9.35 9.91 -11.68
C SER A 58 9.08 10.81 -10.47
N MET A 59 8.39 10.31 -9.45
CA MET A 59 8.13 11.07 -8.22
C MET A 59 9.43 11.39 -7.47
N LEU A 60 10.34 10.42 -7.35
CA LEU A 60 11.66 10.63 -6.76
C LEU A 60 12.47 11.69 -7.50
N SER A 61 12.52 11.61 -8.83
CA SER A 61 13.25 12.57 -9.67
C SER A 61 12.75 14.00 -9.46
N LEU A 62 11.41 14.20 -9.44
CA LEU A 62 10.82 15.52 -9.19
C LEU A 62 11.19 16.08 -7.81
N GLN A 63 11.18 15.25 -6.77
CA GLN A 63 11.53 15.68 -5.42
C GLN A 63 13.00 16.02 -5.28
N ILE A 64 13.88 15.26 -5.95
CA ILE A 64 15.32 15.55 -5.96
C ILE A 64 15.60 16.87 -6.68
N VAL A 65 14.94 17.13 -7.81
CA VAL A 65 15.09 18.38 -8.55
C VAL A 65 14.60 19.59 -7.74
N GLN A 66 13.51 19.45 -6.98
CA GLN A 66 12.93 20.55 -6.21
C GLN A 66 13.68 20.86 -4.90
N MET A 67 14.09 19.82 -4.18
CA MET A 67 14.62 19.93 -2.80
C MET A 67 16.00 19.32 -2.61
N GLY A 68 16.61 18.76 -3.67
CA GLY A 68 17.90 18.07 -3.60
C GLY A 68 17.84 16.84 -2.68
N ILE A 69 18.89 16.61 -1.94
CA ILE A 69 19.03 15.46 -1.01
C ILE A 69 17.95 15.48 0.08
N LYS A 70 17.49 16.67 0.52
CA LYS A 70 16.39 16.80 1.49
C LYS A 70 15.10 16.21 0.95
N GLY A 71 14.80 16.39 -0.35
CA GLY A 71 13.65 15.78 -1.02
C GLY A 71 13.70 14.26 -1.02
N LEU A 72 14.87 13.68 -1.22
CA LEU A 72 15.06 12.22 -1.14
C LEU A 72 14.72 11.67 0.24
N VAL A 73 15.26 12.28 1.30
CA VAL A 73 14.98 11.88 2.70
C VAL A 73 13.49 11.99 3.00
N LEU A 74 12.85 13.07 2.55
CA LEU A 74 11.43 13.32 2.76
C LEU A 74 10.56 12.23 2.09
N VAL A 75 10.88 11.84 0.86
CA VAL A 75 10.14 10.77 0.16
C VAL A 75 10.33 9.42 0.87
N PHE A 76 11.56 9.05 1.24
CA PHE A 76 11.78 7.80 1.95
C PHE A 76 11.05 7.75 3.30
N MET A 77 11.12 8.81 4.08
CA MET A 77 10.43 8.88 5.37
C MET A 77 8.90 8.90 5.22
N SER A 78 8.38 9.53 4.16
CA SER A 78 6.95 9.53 3.86
C SER A 78 6.45 8.16 3.40
N LEU A 79 7.25 7.40 2.65
CA LEU A 79 6.90 6.06 2.17
C LEU A 79 7.00 4.99 3.24
N PHE A 80 8.00 5.09 4.08
CA PHE A 80 8.18 4.20 5.20
C PHE A 80 7.31 4.68 6.38
N PRO A 81 6.50 3.84 7.05
CA PRO A 81 6.45 2.38 6.99
C PRO A 81 5.28 1.78 6.14
N HIS A 82 4.32 2.60 5.67
CA HIS A 82 3.09 2.09 5.04
C HIS A 82 3.35 1.36 3.71
N PHE A 83 4.33 1.80 2.93
CA PHE A 83 4.70 1.18 1.65
C PHE A 83 5.14 -0.28 1.82
N THR A 84 5.84 -0.59 2.93
CA THR A 84 6.25 -1.97 3.25
C THR A 84 5.04 -2.90 3.37
N CYS A 85 3.94 -2.45 3.99
CA CYS A 85 2.71 -3.22 4.10
C CYS A 85 2.10 -3.52 2.73
N TYR A 86 2.09 -2.54 1.82
CA TYR A 86 1.55 -2.73 0.47
C TYR A 86 2.43 -3.65 -0.39
N VAL A 87 3.76 -3.58 -0.25
CA VAL A 87 4.68 -4.51 -0.93
C VAL A 87 4.45 -5.94 -0.45
N ILE A 88 4.32 -6.16 0.85
CA ILE A 88 4.02 -7.49 1.41
C ILE A 88 2.70 -8.02 0.85
N THR A 89 1.65 -7.19 0.81
CA THR A 89 0.35 -7.55 0.24
C THR A 89 0.47 -7.95 -1.23
N LEU A 90 1.23 -7.18 -2.02
CA LEU A 90 1.47 -7.49 -3.44
C LEU A 90 2.22 -8.81 -3.62
N LEU A 91 3.25 -9.06 -2.81
CA LEU A 91 4.00 -10.33 -2.84
C LEU A 91 3.14 -11.54 -2.47
N LEU A 92 2.24 -11.39 -1.49
CA LEU A 92 1.28 -12.43 -1.12
C LEU A 92 0.32 -12.73 -2.27
N LEU A 93 -0.19 -11.69 -2.92
CA LEU A 93 -1.07 -11.80 -4.10
C LEU A 93 -0.38 -12.50 -5.26
N ILE A 94 0.87 -12.12 -5.57
CA ILE A 94 1.69 -12.78 -6.61
C ILE A 94 1.87 -14.27 -6.27
N LYS A 95 2.29 -14.56 -5.06
CA LYS A 95 2.50 -15.94 -4.59
C LYS A 95 1.23 -16.78 -4.70
N ARG A 96 0.09 -16.22 -4.30
CA ARG A 96 -1.21 -16.90 -4.39
C ARG A 96 -1.60 -17.24 -5.83
N ASN A 97 -1.47 -16.27 -6.75
CA ASN A 97 -1.79 -16.51 -8.17
C ASN A 97 -0.86 -17.54 -8.81
N PHE A 98 0.41 -17.53 -8.44
CA PHE A 98 1.37 -18.54 -8.88
C PHE A 98 0.98 -19.95 -8.46
N TYR A 99 0.56 -20.11 -7.19
CA TYR A 99 0.11 -21.41 -6.70
C TYR A 99 -1.22 -21.86 -7.34
N ALA A 100 -2.12 -20.92 -7.65
CA ALA A 100 -3.39 -21.22 -8.29
C ALA A 100 -3.18 -21.78 -9.70
N GLN A 101 -2.27 -21.21 -10.50
CA GLN A 101 -1.94 -21.72 -11.84
C GLN A 101 -1.30 -23.12 -11.80
N LYS A 102 -0.36 -23.32 -10.87
CA LYS A 102 0.30 -24.62 -10.74
C LYS A 102 -0.65 -25.75 -10.31
N LYS A 103 -1.78 -25.41 -9.70
CA LYS A 103 -2.82 -26.35 -9.26
C LYS A 103 -3.68 -26.87 -10.42
N GLU A 104 -3.88 -26.08 -11.48
CA GLU A 104 -4.60 -26.56 -12.67
C GLU A 104 -3.84 -27.68 -13.40
N GLU A 105 -2.52 -27.73 -13.23
CA GLU A 105 -1.68 -28.80 -13.81
C GLU A 105 -1.61 -30.07 -12.95
N MET A 106 -1.97 -30.01 -11.67
CA MET A 106 -1.94 -31.17 -10.77
C MET A 106 -3.26 -31.29 -9.99
N LEU A 107 -4.01 -32.32 -10.29
CA LEU A 107 -5.16 -32.85 -9.55
C LEU A 107 -4.75 -33.23 -8.11
N TYR A 108 -4.59 -32.26 -7.20
CA TYR A 108 -4.32 -32.63 -5.81
C TYR A 108 -4.90 -31.63 -4.77
N GLU A 109 -5.88 -32.13 -4.05
CA GLU A 109 -6.13 -32.17 -2.61
C GLU A 109 -6.57 -30.91 -1.81
N GLN A 110 -7.60 -31.12 -1.12
CA GLN A 110 -8.43 -30.35 -0.16
C GLN A 110 -7.65 -29.52 0.89
N ARG A 111 -6.37 -29.78 1.12
CA ARG A 111 -5.54 -29.13 2.14
C ARG A 111 -5.18 -27.68 1.79
N HIS A 112 -5.19 -27.35 0.50
CA HIS A 112 -4.84 -26.01 0.03
C HIS A 112 -5.93 -24.95 0.20
N SER A 113 -7.19 -25.35 0.41
CA SER A 113 -8.29 -24.40 0.60
C SER A 113 -8.13 -23.58 1.88
N PHE A 114 -7.59 -24.15 2.94
CA PHE A 114 -7.36 -23.46 4.21
C PHE A 114 -6.22 -22.43 4.11
N LEU A 115 -5.10 -22.79 3.51
CA LEU A 115 -3.95 -21.89 3.30
C LEU A 115 -4.29 -20.72 2.35
N PHE A 116 -5.13 -20.99 1.34
CA PHE A 116 -5.62 -19.98 0.42
C PHE A 116 -6.51 -18.95 1.12
N ARG A 117 -7.45 -19.39 1.97
CA ARG A 117 -8.30 -18.52 2.78
C ARG A 117 -7.48 -17.71 3.78
N PHE A 118 -6.50 -18.32 4.41
CA PHE A 118 -5.62 -17.68 5.38
C PHE A 118 -4.80 -16.56 4.72
N SER A 119 -4.31 -16.78 3.50
CA SER A 119 -3.57 -15.76 2.72
C SER A 119 -4.42 -14.50 2.45
N ILE A 120 -5.71 -14.65 2.11
CA ILE A 120 -6.62 -13.52 1.87
C ILE A 120 -6.80 -12.68 3.14
N TRP A 121 -6.96 -13.31 4.30
CA TRP A 121 -7.09 -12.60 5.56
C TRP A 121 -5.83 -11.79 5.90
N PHE A 122 -4.64 -12.36 5.63
CA PHE A 122 -3.39 -11.63 5.79
C PHE A 122 -3.30 -10.43 4.84
N GLU A 123 -3.66 -10.60 3.57
CA GLU A 123 -3.67 -9.50 2.60
C GLU A 123 -4.56 -8.34 3.06
N ILE A 124 -5.79 -8.64 3.50
CA ILE A 124 -6.74 -7.65 4.02
C ILE A 124 -6.17 -6.95 5.27
N THR A 125 -5.61 -7.72 6.20
CA THR A 125 -5.01 -7.18 7.43
C THR A 125 -3.86 -6.22 7.11
N PHE A 126 -2.96 -6.58 6.19
CA PHE A 126 -1.85 -5.71 5.80
C PHE A 126 -2.30 -4.46 5.05
N ILE A 127 -3.38 -4.53 4.25
CA ILE A 127 -3.96 -3.34 3.61
C ILE A 127 -4.52 -2.39 4.68
N ILE A 128 -5.29 -2.89 5.63
CA ILE A 128 -5.86 -2.08 6.70
C ILE A 128 -4.74 -1.45 7.55
N LEU A 129 -3.73 -2.25 7.91
CA LEU A 129 -2.57 -1.76 8.64
C LEU A 129 -1.84 -0.66 7.87
N GLY A 130 -1.60 -0.84 6.57
CA GLY A 130 -1.01 0.17 5.70
C GLY A 130 -1.83 1.47 5.66
N CYS A 131 -3.16 1.36 5.58
CA CYS A 131 -4.06 2.53 5.61
C CYS A 131 -4.02 3.27 6.96
N ILE A 132 -3.92 2.55 8.07
CA ILE A 132 -3.77 3.15 9.41
C ILE A 132 -2.45 3.90 9.50
N LEU A 133 -1.34 3.26 9.08
CA LEU A 133 -0.03 3.88 9.07
C LEU A 133 0.00 5.14 8.18
N GLU A 134 -0.62 5.08 7.00
CA GLU A 134 -0.70 6.20 6.06
C GLU A 134 -1.53 7.37 6.62
N SER A 135 -2.64 7.09 7.33
CA SER A 135 -3.55 8.13 7.83
C SER A 135 -3.09 8.79 9.13
N PHE A 136 -2.44 8.05 10.02
CA PHE A 136 -2.10 8.54 11.37
C PHE A 136 -0.62 8.87 11.52
N ILE A 137 0.25 8.03 10.99
CA ILE A 137 1.70 8.15 11.20
C ILE A 137 2.34 9.08 10.18
N ASN A 138 1.96 8.99 8.91
CA ASN A 138 2.57 9.77 7.85
C ASN A 138 2.46 11.29 8.06
N PRO A 139 1.29 11.88 8.42
CA PRO A 139 1.19 13.30 8.69
C PRO A 139 2.06 13.75 9.87
N SER A 140 2.19 12.91 10.90
CA SER A 140 3.02 13.21 12.09
C SER A 140 4.51 13.23 11.76
N ILE A 141 4.99 12.27 10.97
CA ILE A 141 6.38 12.22 10.50
C ILE A 141 6.70 13.43 9.62
N MET A 142 5.81 13.74 8.66
CA MET A 142 5.99 14.88 7.76
C MET A 142 6.08 16.21 8.50
N SER A 143 5.19 16.45 9.46
CA SER A 143 5.21 17.68 10.27
C SER A 143 6.49 17.77 11.12
N GLY A 144 6.97 16.65 11.67
CA GLY A 144 8.21 16.60 12.43
C GLY A 144 9.43 16.97 11.57
N ILE A 145 9.55 16.40 10.39
CA ILE A 145 10.67 16.67 9.47
C ILE A 145 10.66 18.13 8.99
N LEU A 146 9.49 18.67 8.62
CA LEU A 146 9.36 20.04 8.17
C LEU A 146 9.72 21.05 9.27
N ASN A 147 9.43 20.75 10.54
CA ASN A 147 9.82 21.58 11.66
C ASN A 147 11.33 21.56 11.95
N LEU A 148 12.01 20.44 11.67
CA LEU A 148 13.47 20.34 11.80
C LEU A 148 14.23 21.12 10.71
N TRP A 149 13.58 21.46 9.60
CA TRP A 149 14.18 22.15 8.46
C TRP A 149 13.88 23.65 8.41
N LYS A 150 13.07 24.14 9.36
CA LYS A 150 12.90 25.58 9.61
C LYS A 150 14.05 26.14 10.45
#